data_c05556cd039cad2c7ffe211a60320447
#
_entry.id   c05556cd039cad2c7ffe211a60320447
#
_cell.length_a   1.000
_cell.length_b   1.000
_cell.length_c   1.000
_cell.angle_alpha   90.00
_cell.angle_beta   90.00
_cell.angle_gamma   90.00
#
_symmetry.space_group_name_H-M   'P 1'
#
loop_
_entity.id
_entity.type
_entity.pdbx_description
1 polymer ?
#
loop_
_entity_poly.entity_id
_entity_poly.type
_entity_poly.pdbx_seq_one_letter_code
_entity_poly.pdbx_strand_id
1 'polypeptide(L)'
;MSGRDRGRPKVSSLAALEDAAHELFLEQGYHHTSIDDIAQRAGISRATFFNYCSTKSDVLWVDVDRALLTLEQQVGRGASLKEALRAAASGHPRDKVPLLATQSEAMGVGKELATSGGIRLERLRAALAASPLEMLDVWIVLGAIVGAVHDWALGSAPRGEVSEAVVASLMKIKGSLGSQSVATLF
;
A
#
# COMPACT_ATOMS: atom_id res chain seq x y z
N MET A 1 -20.62 17.00 40.32
CA MET A 1 -20.93 17.06 38.87
C MET A 1 -19.65 16.70 38.14
N SER A 2 -19.58 15.46 37.67
CA SER A 2 -18.37 14.89 37.05
C SER A 2 -18.38 15.22 35.56
N GLY A 3 -17.42 16.07 35.14
CA GLY A 3 -17.16 16.35 33.73
C GLY A 3 -16.61 15.11 33.02
N ARG A 4 -17.41 14.52 32.13
CA ARG A 4 -16.93 13.49 31.21
C ARG A 4 -15.93 14.14 30.25
N ASP A 5 -14.69 13.79 30.42
CA ASP A 5 -13.61 14.05 29.45
C ASP A 5 -14.06 13.47 28.10
N ARG A 6 -14.41 14.33 27.15
CA ARG A 6 -14.71 13.94 25.77
C ARG A 6 -13.38 13.54 25.15
N GLY A 7 -13.10 12.25 25.19
CA GLY A 7 -11.95 11.65 24.55
C GLY A 7 -11.80 12.14 23.10
N ARG A 8 -10.58 12.56 22.76
CA ARG A 8 -10.07 12.81 21.42
C ARG A 8 -10.65 11.76 20.45
N PRO A 9 -11.12 12.13 19.25
CA PRO A 9 -11.60 11.15 18.27
C PRO A 9 -10.59 10.02 18.16
N LYS A 10 -11.04 8.76 18.37
CA LYS A 10 -10.17 7.59 18.19
C LYS A 10 -9.72 7.59 16.74
N VAL A 11 -8.52 8.06 16.49
CA VAL A 11 -7.74 7.66 15.30
C VAL A 11 -7.88 6.15 15.22
N SER A 12 -8.19 5.58 14.05
CA SER A 12 -8.36 4.13 13.96
C SER A 12 -7.11 3.48 14.56
N SER A 13 -7.27 2.43 15.36
CA SER A 13 -6.12 1.79 16.03
C SER A 13 -5.03 1.37 15.03
N LEU A 14 -5.40 1.13 13.77
CA LEU A 14 -4.46 0.80 12.70
C LEU A 14 -3.62 2.02 12.25
N ALA A 15 -4.22 3.22 12.12
CA ALA A 15 -3.46 4.43 11.77
C ALA A 15 -2.50 4.82 12.91
N ALA A 16 -2.95 4.74 14.17
CA ALA A 16 -2.09 4.99 15.32
C ALA A 16 -0.92 3.98 15.42
N LEU A 17 -1.17 2.73 15.03
CA LEU A 17 -0.16 1.69 14.96
C LEU A 17 0.89 2.00 13.87
N GLU A 18 0.43 2.39 12.70
CA GLU A 18 1.28 2.76 11.57
C GLU A 18 2.18 3.95 11.91
N ASP A 19 1.58 5.03 12.46
CA ASP A 19 2.31 6.23 12.86
C ASP A 19 3.36 5.90 13.93
N ALA A 20 2.99 5.15 14.98
CA ALA A 20 3.88 4.75 16.06
C ALA A 20 5.07 3.91 15.56
N ALA A 21 4.81 2.98 14.60
CA ALA A 21 5.86 2.16 14.03
C ALA A 21 6.84 2.99 13.19
N HIS A 22 6.32 3.90 12.35
CA HIS A 22 7.16 4.76 11.53
C HIS A 22 8.04 5.68 12.36
N GLU A 23 7.49 6.31 13.42
CA GLU A 23 8.25 7.13 14.35
C GLU A 23 9.40 6.32 14.97
N LEU A 24 9.11 5.14 15.53
CA LEU A 24 10.11 4.29 16.17
C LEU A 24 11.17 3.79 15.18
N PHE A 25 10.79 3.45 13.95
CA PHE A 25 11.75 3.03 12.94
C PHE A 25 12.69 4.16 12.52
N LEU A 26 12.23 5.41 12.51
CA LEU A 26 13.07 6.57 12.26
C LEU A 26 13.93 6.94 13.46
N GLU A 27 13.41 6.81 14.69
CA GLU A 27 14.13 7.16 15.94
C GLU A 27 15.27 6.19 16.25
N GLN A 28 15.04 4.88 16.14
CA GLN A 28 15.98 3.84 16.62
C GLN A 28 16.26 2.73 15.61
N GLY A 29 15.65 2.78 14.44
CA GLY A 29 15.78 1.79 13.39
C GLY A 29 14.87 0.57 13.57
N TYR A 30 14.57 -0.09 12.44
CA TYR A 30 13.68 -1.26 12.41
C TYR A 30 14.14 -2.39 13.34
N HIS A 31 15.43 -2.73 13.32
CA HIS A 31 15.96 -3.88 14.06
C HIS A 31 15.89 -3.71 15.58
N HIS A 32 16.01 -2.49 16.09
CA HIS A 32 15.94 -2.19 17.52
C HIS A 32 14.52 -1.91 18.02
N THR A 33 13.52 -1.91 17.15
CA THR A 33 12.12 -1.70 17.51
C THR A 33 11.41 -3.05 17.68
N SER A 34 10.82 -3.29 18.82
CA SER A 34 9.99 -4.47 19.09
C SER A 34 8.51 -4.21 18.82
N ILE A 35 7.71 -5.29 18.69
CA ILE A 35 6.25 -5.18 18.61
C ILE A 35 5.68 -4.56 19.88
N ASP A 36 6.30 -4.82 21.04
CA ASP A 36 5.85 -4.25 22.32
C ASP A 36 6.05 -2.74 22.37
N ASP A 37 7.19 -2.23 21.83
CA ASP A 37 7.44 -0.80 21.73
C ASP A 37 6.39 -0.11 20.84
N ILE A 38 6.08 -0.74 19.70
CA ILE A 38 5.06 -0.21 18.76
C ILE A 38 3.68 -0.19 19.43
N ALA A 39 3.27 -1.29 20.08
CA ALA A 39 1.99 -1.39 20.76
C ALA A 39 1.88 -0.36 21.90
N GLN A 40 2.93 -0.20 22.69
CA GLN A 40 3.00 0.78 23.77
C GLN A 40 2.90 2.22 23.22
N ARG A 41 3.67 2.57 22.19
CA ARG A 41 3.66 3.88 21.57
C ARG A 41 2.29 4.20 20.96
N ALA A 42 1.65 3.22 20.33
CA ALA A 42 0.31 3.34 19.75
C ALA A 42 -0.82 3.36 20.80
N GLY A 43 -0.53 3.10 22.08
CA GLY A 43 -1.53 3.02 23.14
C GLY A 43 -2.49 1.82 23.03
N ILE A 44 -2.01 0.71 22.45
CA ILE A 44 -2.78 -0.54 22.29
C ILE A 44 -2.10 -1.71 22.98
N SER A 45 -2.82 -2.82 23.15
CA SER A 45 -2.23 -4.06 23.65
C SER A 45 -1.47 -4.81 22.54
N ARG A 46 -0.51 -5.66 22.92
CA ARG A 46 0.15 -6.60 22.00
C ARG A 46 -0.87 -7.50 21.26
N ALA A 47 -1.93 -7.94 21.95
CA ALA A 47 -3.00 -8.71 21.33
C ALA A 47 -3.73 -7.89 20.25
N THR A 48 -3.95 -6.60 20.50
CA THR A 48 -4.55 -5.69 19.52
C THR A 48 -3.65 -5.49 18.32
N PHE A 49 -2.32 -5.44 18.48
CA PHE A 49 -1.36 -5.43 17.38
C PHE A 49 -1.60 -6.62 16.44
N PHE A 50 -1.65 -7.83 16.98
CA PHE A 50 -1.83 -9.05 16.20
C PHE A 50 -3.21 -9.20 15.55
N ASN A 51 -4.19 -8.40 15.93
CA ASN A 51 -5.47 -8.30 15.20
C ASN A 51 -5.33 -7.54 13.87
N TYR A 52 -4.28 -6.72 13.72
CA TYR A 52 -4.02 -5.90 12.52
C TYR A 52 -2.86 -6.42 11.68
N CYS A 53 -1.79 -6.86 12.31
CA CYS A 53 -0.53 -7.24 11.67
C CYS A 53 -0.04 -8.57 12.22
N SER A 54 0.30 -9.51 11.37
CA SER A 54 0.86 -10.81 11.78
C SER A 54 2.33 -10.71 12.18
N THR A 55 3.04 -9.78 11.55
CA THR A 55 4.48 -9.54 11.77
C THR A 55 4.76 -8.05 11.91
N LYS A 56 5.94 -7.71 12.45
CA LYS A 56 6.41 -6.32 12.52
C LYS A 56 6.54 -5.68 11.12
N SER A 57 6.95 -6.45 10.12
CA SER A 57 7.09 -5.95 8.75
C SER A 57 5.75 -5.63 8.08
N ASP A 58 4.63 -6.23 8.51
CA ASP A 58 3.32 -5.96 7.92
C ASP A 58 2.88 -4.50 8.13
N VAL A 59 3.35 -3.87 9.21
CA VAL A 59 3.04 -2.44 9.48
C VAL A 59 3.55 -1.52 8.35
N LEU A 60 4.66 -1.91 7.69
CA LEU A 60 5.21 -1.16 6.56
C LEU A 60 4.31 -1.18 5.32
N TRP A 61 3.40 -2.15 5.23
CA TRP A 61 2.62 -2.46 4.03
C TRP A 61 1.13 -2.16 4.18
N VAL A 62 0.70 -1.53 5.28
CA VAL A 62 -0.72 -1.28 5.60
C VAL A 62 -1.49 -0.66 4.43
N ASP A 63 -0.94 0.39 3.82
CA ASP A 63 -1.60 1.06 2.68
C ASP A 63 -1.59 0.19 1.43
N VAL A 64 -0.50 -0.53 1.17
CA VAL A 64 -0.38 -1.46 0.03
C VAL A 64 -1.32 -2.64 0.20
N ASP A 65 -1.39 -3.24 1.39
CA ASP A 65 -2.29 -4.37 1.66
C ASP A 65 -3.76 -3.97 1.56
N ARG A 66 -4.12 -2.74 1.95
CA ARG A 66 -5.46 -2.16 1.76
C ARG A 66 -5.80 -1.99 0.27
N ALA A 67 -4.86 -1.45 -0.51
CA ALA A 67 -5.02 -1.30 -1.95
C ALA A 67 -5.18 -2.65 -2.65
N LEU A 68 -4.35 -3.64 -2.30
CA LEU A 68 -4.45 -5.00 -2.84
C LEU A 68 -5.78 -5.66 -2.51
N LEU A 69 -6.24 -5.54 -1.25
CA LEU A 69 -7.54 -6.09 -0.85
C LEU A 69 -8.69 -5.46 -1.66
N THR A 70 -8.62 -4.14 -1.88
CA THR A 70 -9.62 -3.44 -2.69
C THR A 70 -9.60 -3.92 -4.15
N LEU A 71 -8.42 -4.07 -4.73
CA LEU A 71 -8.24 -4.60 -6.09
C LEU A 71 -8.84 -6.00 -6.21
N GLU A 72 -8.46 -6.92 -5.31
CA GLU A 72 -8.94 -8.30 -5.28
C GLU A 72 -10.48 -8.36 -5.17
N GLN A 73 -11.07 -7.53 -4.31
CA GLN A 73 -12.52 -7.47 -4.14
C GLN A 73 -13.24 -6.93 -5.38
N GLN A 74 -12.71 -5.89 -6.03
CA GLN A 74 -13.32 -5.31 -7.23
C GLN A 74 -13.25 -6.28 -8.41
N VAL A 75 -12.09 -6.90 -8.64
CA VAL A 75 -11.91 -7.92 -9.67
C VAL A 75 -12.84 -9.11 -9.40
N GLY A 76 -12.93 -9.59 -8.18
CA GLY A 76 -13.82 -10.67 -7.78
C GLY A 76 -15.32 -10.37 -7.94
N ARG A 77 -15.70 -9.08 -7.98
CA ARG A 77 -17.07 -8.62 -8.27
C ARG A 77 -17.33 -8.38 -9.77
N GLY A 78 -16.33 -8.63 -10.62
CA GLY A 78 -16.45 -8.44 -12.07
C GLY A 78 -16.29 -6.99 -12.54
N ALA A 79 -15.72 -6.10 -11.71
CA ALA A 79 -15.36 -4.76 -12.16
C ALA A 79 -14.29 -4.84 -13.26
N SER A 80 -14.29 -3.87 -14.19
CA SER A 80 -13.18 -3.75 -15.13
C SER A 80 -11.88 -3.51 -14.40
N LEU A 81 -10.75 -3.95 -14.97
CA LEU A 81 -9.45 -3.77 -14.35
C LEU A 81 -9.13 -2.30 -14.09
N LYS A 82 -9.51 -1.41 -15.01
CA LYS A 82 -9.38 0.04 -14.84
C LYS A 82 -10.13 0.58 -13.62
N GLU A 83 -11.38 0.16 -13.43
CA GLU A 83 -12.19 0.56 -12.27
C GLU A 83 -11.60 0.00 -10.99
N ALA A 84 -11.20 -1.28 -11.00
CA ALA A 84 -10.57 -1.94 -9.87
C ALA A 84 -9.25 -1.26 -9.45
N LEU A 85 -8.39 -0.91 -10.41
CA LEU A 85 -7.14 -0.20 -10.16
C LEU A 85 -7.38 1.22 -9.64
N ARG A 86 -8.36 1.94 -10.20
CA ARG A 86 -8.74 3.26 -9.68
C ARG A 86 -9.24 3.18 -8.24
N ALA A 87 -10.12 2.23 -7.95
CA ALA A 87 -10.63 2.03 -6.59
C ALA A 87 -9.50 1.67 -5.60
N ALA A 88 -8.60 0.78 -5.99
CA ALA A 88 -7.45 0.38 -5.18
C ALA A 88 -6.49 1.53 -4.88
N ALA A 89 -6.26 2.40 -5.86
CA ALA A 89 -5.34 3.53 -5.76
C ALA A 89 -6.02 4.80 -5.19
N SER A 90 -7.36 4.81 -5.06
CA SER A 90 -8.07 5.92 -4.44
C SER A 90 -7.99 5.87 -2.91
N GLY A 91 -8.09 7.04 -2.27
CA GLY A 91 -8.14 7.12 -0.81
C GLY A 91 -6.78 7.15 -0.12
N HIS A 92 -5.67 7.13 -0.85
CA HIS A 92 -4.37 7.47 -0.26
C HIS A 92 -4.27 8.99 -0.10
N PRO A 93 -4.06 9.53 1.12
CA PRO A 93 -3.96 10.96 1.33
C PRO A 93 -2.78 11.55 0.54
N ARG A 94 -3.04 12.64 -0.21
CA ARG A 94 -2.02 13.29 -1.07
C ARG A 94 -0.85 13.88 -0.29
N ASP A 95 -1.10 14.28 0.95
CA ASP A 95 -0.16 14.88 1.90
C ASP A 95 0.60 13.83 2.72
N LYS A 96 0.13 12.58 2.73
CA LYS A 96 0.82 11.50 3.44
C LYS A 96 2.12 11.16 2.72
N VAL A 97 3.24 11.30 3.43
CA VAL A 97 4.55 10.93 2.90
C VAL A 97 4.63 9.40 2.81
N PRO A 98 4.92 8.84 1.62
CA PRO A 98 5.10 7.39 1.49
C PRO A 98 6.46 6.97 2.07
N LEU A 99 6.55 6.88 3.39
CA LEU A 99 7.79 6.66 4.16
C LEU A 99 8.53 5.40 3.71
N LEU A 100 7.80 4.38 3.30
CA LEU A 100 8.37 3.14 2.78
C LEU A 100 9.28 3.38 1.57
N ALA A 101 8.86 4.27 0.66
CA ALA A 101 9.63 4.58 -0.54
C ALA A 101 10.72 5.64 -0.29
N THR A 102 10.46 6.60 0.61
CA THR A 102 11.31 7.78 0.80
C THR A 102 12.30 7.66 1.95
N GLN A 103 12.02 6.81 2.96
CA GLN A 103 12.80 6.71 4.21
C GLN A 103 13.26 5.27 4.52
N SER A 104 13.13 4.34 3.59
CA SER A 104 13.48 2.93 3.83
C SER A 104 14.93 2.73 4.28
N GLU A 105 15.86 3.51 3.77
CA GLU A 105 17.27 3.48 4.15
C GLU A 105 17.45 4.00 5.58
N ALA A 106 16.88 5.16 5.92
CA ALA A 106 16.95 5.75 7.26
C ALA A 106 16.32 4.85 8.33
N MET A 107 15.24 4.14 8.00
CA MET A 107 14.61 3.17 8.89
C MET A 107 15.36 1.83 8.97
N GLY A 108 16.30 1.56 8.08
CA GLY A 108 17.05 0.29 8.01
C GLY A 108 16.19 -0.90 7.58
N VAL A 109 15.14 -0.68 6.76
CA VAL A 109 14.14 -1.71 6.39
C VAL A 109 14.37 -2.36 5.02
N GLY A 110 15.39 -1.98 4.27
CA GLY A 110 15.58 -2.41 2.88
C GLY A 110 15.57 -3.93 2.70
N LYS A 111 16.22 -4.68 3.61
CA LYS A 111 16.24 -6.14 3.59
C LYS A 111 14.86 -6.74 3.87
N GLU A 112 14.13 -6.18 4.83
CA GLU A 112 12.77 -6.60 5.16
C GLU A 112 11.79 -6.34 4.02
N LEU A 113 11.93 -5.20 3.33
CA LEU A 113 11.13 -4.88 2.16
C LEU A 113 11.35 -5.88 1.02
N ALA A 114 12.59 -6.25 0.75
CA ALA A 114 12.88 -7.24 -0.28
C ALA A 114 12.24 -8.60 0.04
N THR A 115 12.23 -9.00 1.31
CA THR A 115 11.66 -10.28 1.76
C THR A 115 10.12 -10.24 1.78
N SER A 116 9.53 -9.22 2.42
CA SER A 116 8.08 -9.14 2.61
C SER A 116 7.32 -8.59 1.39
N GLY A 117 8.01 -7.88 0.49
CA GLY A 117 7.43 -7.35 -0.75
C GLY A 117 7.04 -8.41 -1.76
N GLY A 118 7.76 -9.53 -1.80
CA GLY A 118 7.49 -10.62 -2.74
C GLY A 118 6.07 -11.18 -2.65
N ILE A 119 5.52 -11.30 -1.43
CA ILE A 119 4.15 -11.76 -1.21
C ILE A 119 3.15 -10.77 -1.82
N ARG A 120 3.39 -9.46 -1.70
CA ARG A 120 2.52 -8.40 -2.22
C ARG A 120 2.57 -8.32 -3.74
N LEU A 121 3.75 -8.50 -4.31
CA LEU A 121 3.89 -8.60 -5.77
C LEU A 121 3.16 -9.82 -6.32
N GLU A 122 3.22 -10.96 -5.65
CA GLU A 122 2.48 -12.17 -6.06
C GLU A 122 0.97 -11.98 -5.94
N ARG A 123 0.47 -11.33 -4.88
CA ARG A 123 -0.95 -10.97 -4.76
C ARG A 123 -1.40 -10.05 -5.89
N LEU A 124 -0.61 -9.01 -6.21
CA LEU A 124 -0.91 -8.12 -7.33
C LEU A 124 -0.94 -8.90 -8.64
N ARG A 125 0.07 -9.74 -8.90
CA ARG A 125 0.12 -10.58 -10.10
C ARG A 125 -1.10 -11.50 -10.21
N ALA A 126 -1.50 -12.16 -9.12
CA ALA A 126 -2.65 -13.05 -9.09
C ALA A 126 -3.96 -12.29 -9.35
N ALA A 127 -4.13 -11.11 -8.77
CA ALA A 127 -5.30 -10.26 -9.03
C ALA A 127 -5.38 -9.82 -10.50
N LEU A 128 -4.25 -9.46 -11.11
CA LEU A 128 -4.18 -9.13 -12.53
C LEU A 128 -4.48 -10.36 -13.42
N ALA A 129 -3.95 -11.53 -13.08
CA ALA A 129 -4.19 -12.77 -13.81
C ALA A 129 -5.65 -13.30 -13.70
N ALA A 130 -6.41 -12.81 -12.71
CA ALA A 130 -7.85 -13.11 -12.62
C ALA A 130 -8.69 -12.28 -13.60
N SER A 131 -8.10 -11.26 -14.25
CA SER A 131 -8.71 -10.49 -15.33
C SER A 131 -8.42 -11.16 -16.69
N PRO A 132 -9.18 -10.82 -17.76
CA PRO A 132 -8.96 -11.40 -19.09
C PRO A 132 -7.70 -10.84 -19.77
N LEU A 133 -6.55 -10.98 -19.14
CA LEU A 133 -5.24 -10.59 -19.63
C LEU A 133 -4.45 -11.81 -20.04
N GLU A 134 -3.68 -11.71 -21.13
CA GLU A 134 -2.67 -12.70 -21.46
C GLU A 134 -1.50 -12.62 -20.45
N MET A 135 -0.79 -13.73 -20.25
CA MET A 135 0.27 -13.78 -19.23
C MET A 135 1.37 -12.72 -19.45
N LEU A 136 1.73 -12.42 -20.68
CA LEU A 136 2.70 -11.37 -20.98
C LEU A 136 2.18 -9.99 -20.56
N ASP A 137 0.91 -9.71 -20.85
CA ASP A 137 0.27 -8.43 -20.49
C ASP A 137 0.16 -8.28 -18.96
N VAL A 138 -0.07 -9.37 -18.22
CA VAL A 138 -0.03 -9.35 -16.74
C VAL A 138 1.31 -8.81 -16.24
N TRP A 139 2.43 -9.28 -16.80
CA TRP A 139 3.76 -8.80 -16.40
C TRP A 139 4.04 -7.35 -16.80
N ILE A 140 3.57 -6.95 -17.99
CA ILE A 140 3.70 -5.56 -18.46
C ILE A 140 2.91 -4.61 -17.56
N VAL A 141 1.65 -4.95 -17.28
CA VAL A 141 0.75 -4.16 -16.42
C VAL A 141 1.29 -4.08 -14.98
N LEU A 142 1.75 -5.21 -14.43
CA LEU A 142 2.36 -5.26 -13.11
C LEU A 142 3.57 -4.31 -13.02
N GLY A 143 4.48 -4.39 -13.97
CA GLY A 143 5.66 -3.50 -14.01
C GLY A 143 5.26 -2.03 -14.12
N ALA A 144 4.25 -1.72 -14.95
CA ALA A 144 3.75 -0.35 -15.10
C ALA A 144 3.12 0.20 -13.82
N ILE A 145 2.37 -0.62 -13.08
CA ILE A 145 1.77 -0.23 -11.80
C ILE A 145 2.86 0.03 -10.76
N VAL A 146 3.78 -0.92 -10.59
CA VAL A 146 4.86 -0.81 -9.60
C VAL A 146 5.73 0.42 -9.89
N GLY A 147 6.12 0.62 -11.15
CA GLY A 147 6.89 1.79 -11.56
C GLY A 147 6.15 3.11 -11.33
N ALA A 148 4.85 3.17 -11.68
CA ALA A 148 4.04 4.37 -11.48
C ALA A 148 3.89 4.73 -9.99
N VAL A 149 3.66 3.75 -9.12
CA VAL A 149 3.55 3.96 -7.67
C VAL A 149 4.90 4.40 -7.09
N HIS A 150 5.98 3.80 -7.51
CA HIS A 150 7.34 4.18 -7.11
C HIS A 150 7.67 5.62 -7.51
N ASP A 151 7.47 5.98 -8.78
CA ASP A 151 7.76 7.33 -9.28
C ASP A 151 6.86 8.39 -8.62
N TRP A 152 5.58 8.05 -8.39
CA TRP A 152 4.66 8.91 -7.65
C TRP A 152 5.14 9.12 -6.20
N ALA A 153 5.59 8.08 -5.53
CA ALA A 153 6.05 8.14 -4.16
C ALA A 153 7.30 9.02 -3.99
N LEU A 154 8.22 8.97 -4.96
CA LEU A 154 9.44 9.79 -4.97
C LEU A 154 9.21 11.21 -5.51
N GLY A 155 8.04 11.49 -6.07
CA GLY A 155 7.69 12.79 -6.63
C GLY A 155 7.64 13.90 -5.57
N SER A 156 7.84 15.16 -6.03
CA SER A 156 7.75 16.35 -5.18
C SER A 156 6.31 16.63 -4.72
N ALA A 157 6.14 17.15 -3.51
CA ALA A 157 4.85 17.65 -3.03
C ALA A 157 4.49 19.01 -3.68
N PRO A 158 3.18 19.33 -3.93
CA PRO A 158 2.05 18.44 -3.71
C PRO A 158 1.95 17.34 -4.76
N ARG A 159 1.78 16.10 -4.33
CA ARG A 159 1.58 14.97 -5.24
C ARG A 159 0.17 14.98 -5.82
N GLY A 160 0.02 14.56 -7.07
CA GLY A 160 -1.27 14.21 -7.65
C GLY A 160 -1.86 12.94 -7.02
N GLU A 161 -3.02 12.51 -7.51
CA GLU A 161 -3.61 11.23 -7.10
C GLU A 161 -2.75 10.06 -7.60
N VAL A 162 -2.47 9.08 -6.74
CA VAL A 162 -1.75 7.87 -7.17
C VAL A 162 -2.52 7.10 -8.25
N SER A 163 -3.85 7.16 -8.22
CA SER A 163 -4.71 6.58 -9.26
C SER A 163 -4.48 7.19 -10.65
N GLU A 164 -4.24 8.49 -10.72
CA GLU A 164 -3.91 9.20 -11.97
C GLU A 164 -2.54 8.77 -12.50
N ALA A 165 -1.54 8.65 -11.62
CA ALA A 165 -0.20 8.17 -11.98
C ALA A 165 -0.24 6.75 -12.56
N VAL A 166 -0.98 5.84 -11.93
CA VAL A 166 -1.17 4.47 -12.42
C VAL A 166 -1.87 4.47 -13.78
N VAL A 167 -2.99 5.18 -13.94
CA VAL A 167 -3.71 5.25 -15.21
C VAL A 167 -2.84 5.86 -16.31
N ALA A 168 -2.10 6.93 -16.02
CA ALA A 168 -1.19 7.55 -16.99
C ALA A 168 -0.08 6.58 -17.44
N SER A 169 0.47 5.78 -16.53
CA SER A 169 1.46 4.75 -16.86
C SER A 169 0.88 3.67 -17.78
N LEU A 170 -0.33 3.20 -17.49
CA LEU A 170 -1.03 2.22 -18.33
C LEU A 170 -1.32 2.77 -19.72
N MET A 171 -1.70 4.06 -19.83
CA MET A 171 -1.90 4.71 -21.12
C MET A 171 -0.62 4.74 -21.97
N LYS A 172 0.56 4.91 -21.38
CA LYS A 172 1.85 4.89 -22.10
C LYS A 172 2.14 3.54 -22.71
N ILE A 173 1.75 2.44 -22.06
CA ILE A 173 2.01 1.07 -22.55
C ILE A 173 0.91 0.51 -23.45
N LYS A 174 -0.17 1.27 -23.66
CA LYS A 174 -1.34 0.84 -24.46
C LYS A 174 -0.96 0.22 -25.80
N GLY A 175 0.02 0.79 -26.50
CA GLY A 175 0.50 0.29 -27.81
C GLY A 175 1.26 -1.03 -27.73
N SER A 176 1.68 -1.47 -26.53
CA SER A 176 2.44 -2.71 -26.29
C SER A 176 1.55 -3.85 -25.78
N LEU A 177 0.28 -3.58 -25.48
CA LEU A 177 -0.67 -4.56 -24.95
C LEU A 177 -1.43 -5.24 -26.10
N GLY A 178 -1.81 -6.50 -25.90
CA GLY A 178 -2.71 -7.22 -26.79
C GLY A 178 -4.09 -6.56 -26.90
N SER A 179 -4.82 -6.83 -27.98
CA SER A 179 -6.13 -6.22 -28.24
C SER A 179 -7.15 -6.48 -27.11
N GLN A 180 -7.13 -7.68 -26.52
CA GLN A 180 -8.03 -8.06 -25.43
C GLN A 180 -7.70 -7.26 -24.15
N SER A 181 -6.41 -7.10 -23.84
CA SER A 181 -5.94 -6.31 -22.70
C SER A 181 -6.30 -4.83 -22.84
N VAL A 182 -6.22 -4.29 -24.06
CA VAL A 182 -6.66 -2.91 -24.35
C VAL A 182 -8.15 -2.75 -24.06
N ALA A 183 -9.01 -3.68 -24.48
CA ALA A 183 -10.44 -3.61 -24.20
C ALA A 183 -10.78 -3.68 -22.70
N THR A 184 -9.95 -4.35 -21.92
CA THR A 184 -10.13 -4.50 -20.46
C THR A 184 -9.64 -3.27 -19.69
N LEU A 185 -8.58 -2.62 -20.17
CA LEU A 185 -7.94 -1.51 -19.46
C LEU A 185 -8.47 -0.13 -19.86
N PHE A 186 -9.00 0.05 -21.05
CA PHE A 186 -9.38 1.33 -21.64
C PHE A 186 -10.79 1.35 -22.19
#